data_dbb30167323235bfcfcf65fd0a600071
#
_entry.id   dbb30167323235bfcfcf65fd0a600071
#
_cell.length_a   1.000
_cell.length_b   1.000
_cell.length_c   1.000
_cell.angle_alpha   90.00
_cell.angle_beta   90.00
_cell.angle_gamma   90.00
#
_symmetry.space_group_name_H-M   'P 1'
#
loop_
_entity.id
_entity.type
_entity.pdbx_description
1 polymer ?
#
loop_
_entity_poly.entity_id
_entity_poly.type
_entity_poly.pdbx_seq_one_letter_code
_entity_poly.pdbx_strand_id
1 'polypeptide(L)'
;AEAHTGLVVLVGDLAYKTKKPVVTDFLDFSSAASRERACADEVRLNSRLSPQSYLGVGHFAGPHGGDPEPVIVMRRYSDDVRLATKVSRGEPVEQDLAAVAAVMARFHAGAARGPEIDAQAGVAAVTARWRENLAELTRYAAGLVPGLDPAVVSEIDRLTTDFVEGRAELFDGRIAAGRIVDGHADLIADDIFCLPDGPALLDCLEFDGLLRFVDVIDDVAFLAMDLEFLGRPDLAGFFTRSYLEMTGDDAPASLRDFYIAYRAGVRAKVDCVRYLQGRAESADDARRHLEIASSHLRAAAVRLILVGGGPGTGKSTVARALAERLGAQGVEAQ
;
A
#
# COMPACT_ATOMS: atom_id res chain seq x y z
N ALA A 1 -1.73 18.38 14.45
CA ALA A 1 -2.60 17.27 14.04
C ALA A 1 -2.51 16.14 15.08
N GLU A 2 -3.59 15.41 15.27
CA GLU A 2 -3.68 14.33 16.25
C GLU A 2 -4.04 13.02 15.55
N ALA A 3 -3.22 12.00 15.75
CA ALA A 3 -3.46 10.63 15.31
C ALA A 3 -3.82 9.73 16.51
N HIS A 4 -4.24 8.50 16.27
CA HIS A 4 -4.59 7.55 17.34
C HIS A 4 -3.41 7.30 18.29
N THR A 5 -2.23 7.08 17.75
CA THR A 5 -1.01 6.72 18.52
C THR A 5 -0.03 7.88 18.71
N GLY A 6 -0.29 9.06 18.12
CA GLY A 6 0.66 10.17 18.15
C GLY A 6 0.02 11.55 18.09
N LEU A 7 0.84 12.54 18.40
CA LEU A 7 0.51 13.96 18.30
C LEU A 7 1.60 14.66 17.49
N VAL A 8 1.20 15.50 16.53
CA VAL A 8 2.12 16.34 15.76
C VAL A 8 1.88 17.81 16.11
N VAL A 9 2.93 18.48 16.58
CA VAL A 9 2.95 19.92 16.89
C VAL A 9 3.81 20.62 15.85
N LEU A 10 3.32 21.69 15.26
CA LEU A 10 4.02 22.47 14.24
C LEU A 10 4.52 23.78 14.87
N VAL A 11 5.81 24.05 14.78
CA VAL A 11 6.45 25.28 15.33
C VAL A 11 7.46 25.81 14.28
N GLY A 12 7.18 26.97 13.72
CA GLY A 12 8.02 27.52 12.66
C GLY A 12 8.18 26.55 11.48
N ASP A 13 9.41 26.25 11.13
CA ASP A 13 9.77 25.35 10.03
C ASP A 13 9.95 23.89 10.45
N LEU A 14 9.56 23.56 11.67
CA LEU A 14 9.71 22.23 12.25
C LEU A 14 8.36 21.61 12.61
N ALA A 15 8.30 20.29 12.52
CA ALA A 15 7.24 19.45 13.03
C ALA A 15 7.82 18.53 14.13
N TYR A 16 7.11 18.43 15.23
CA TYR A 16 7.45 17.58 16.37
C TYR A 16 6.39 16.50 16.52
N LYS A 17 6.76 15.25 16.28
CA LYS A 17 5.86 14.09 16.42
C LYS A 17 6.20 13.33 17.69
N THR A 18 5.24 13.13 18.58
CA THR A 18 5.39 12.35 19.81
C THR A 18 4.40 11.18 19.81
N LYS A 19 4.79 10.08 20.45
CA LYS A 19 3.92 8.91 20.64
C LYS A 19 3.07 9.12 21.89
N LYS A 20 1.78 8.78 21.83
CA LYS A 20 0.90 8.80 23.01
C LYS A 20 1.17 7.60 23.91
N PRO A 21 1.01 7.70 25.24
CA PRO A 21 1.17 6.59 26.16
C PRO A 21 -0.04 5.63 26.11
N VAL A 22 -0.22 4.96 24.95
CA VAL A 22 -1.31 4.02 24.71
C VAL A 22 -0.79 2.60 24.60
N VAL A 23 -1.64 1.64 24.97
CA VAL A 23 -1.42 0.21 24.75
C VAL A 23 -2.52 -0.28 23.84
N THR A 24 -2.13 -0.98 22.77
CA THR A 24 -3.03 -1.67 21.84
C THR A 24 -2.62 -3.13 21.75
N ASP A 25 -3.33 -3.94 20.99
CA ASP A 25 -3.02 -5.37 20.83
C ASP A 25 -1.63 -5.61 20.21
N PHE A 26 -1.07 -4.62 19.50
CA PHE A 26 0.21 -4.72 18.77
C PHE A 26 1.24 -3.63 19.15
N LEU A 27 0.89 -2.67 20.01
CA LEU A 27 1.79 -1.58 20.45
C LEU A 27 1.70 -1.37 21.95
N ASP A 28 2.85 -1.24 22.59
CA ASP A 28 2.96 -0.79 23.98
C ASP A 28 3.85 0.45 24.06
N PHE A 29 3.21 1.60 24.14
CA PHE A 29 3.85 2.91 24.35
C PHE A 29 3.67 3.43 25.80
N SER A 30 3.34 2.57 26.75
CA SER A 30 3.10 2.96 28.15
C SER A 30 4.33 3.56 28.82
N SER A 31 5.55 3.08 28.52
CA SER A 31 6.78 3.58 29.09
C SER A 31 7.50 4.61 28.21
N ALA A 32 8.20 5.58 28.81
CA ALA A 32 9.04 6.52 28.05
C ALA A 32 10.13 5.79 27.25
N ALA A 33 10.70 4.71 27.78
CA ALA A 33 11.69 3.90 27.09
C ALA A 33 11.14 3.19 25.85
N SER A 34 9.88 2.74 25.87
CA SER A 34 9.26 2.14 24.68
C SER A 34 8.97 3.21 23.62
N ARG A 35 8.54 4.40 24.01
CA ARG A 35 8.33 5.53 23.09
C ARG A 35 9.65 6.04 22.50
N GLU A 36 10.75 6.07 23.31
CA GLU A 36 12.09 6.40 22.81
C GLU A 36 12.55 5.46 21.71
N ARG A 37 12.42 4.13 21.91
CA ARG A 37 12.75 3.14 20.89
C ARG A 37 11.91 3.33 19.63
N ALA A 38 10.60 3.52 19.78
CA ALA A 38 9.69 3.74 18.65
C ALA A 38 10.05 5.00 17.86
N CYS A 39 10.38 6.11 18.52
CA CYS A 39 10.84 7.33 17.86
C CYS A 39 12.18 7.11 17.13
N ALA A 40 13.12 6.42 17.73
CA ALA A 40 14.42 6.12 17.10
C ALA A 40 14.25 5.20 15.89
N ASP A 41 13.39 4.17 15.98
CA ASP A 41 13.07 3.28 14.86
C ASP A 41 12.36 4.01 13.72
N GLU A 42 11.40 4.88 14.00
CA GLU A 42 10.74 5.70 12.99
C GLU A 42 11.72 6.60 12.25
N VAL A 43 12.61 7.30 12.98
CA VAL A 43 13.66 8.13 12.35
C VAL A 43 14.57 7.27 11.48
N ARG A 44 15.03 6.13 11.98
CA ARG A 44 15.92 5.21 11.25
C ARG A 44 15.27 4.70 9.96
N LEU A 45 14.02 4.26 10.03
CA LEU A 45 13.29 3.69 8.89
C LEU A 45 13.01 4.73 7.81
N ASN A 46 12.52 5.88 8.22
CA ASN A 46 12.15 6.95 7.30
C ASN A 46 13.34 7.68 6.69
N SER A 47 14.48 7.73 7.40
CA SER A 47 15.73 8.29 6.87
C SER A 47 16.30 7.48 5.69
N ARG A 48 15.81 6.26 5.44
CA ARG A 48 16.17 5.48 4.25
C ARG A 48 15.70 6.15 2.96
N LEU A 49 14.54 6.82 3.01
CA LEU A 49 13.89 7.47 1.87
C LEU A 49 14.03 8.99 1.90
N SER A 50 13.89 9.59 3.08
CA SER A 50 13.84 11.05 3.25
C SER A 50 14.76 11.52 4.40
N PRO A 51 16.09 11.31 4.30
CA PRO A 51 17.02 11.68 5.36
C PRO A 51 17.01 13.18 5.66
N GLN A 52 16.66 14.01 4.68
CA GLN A 52 16.53 15.46 4.86
C GLN A 52 15.31 15.88 5.67
N SER A 53 14.31 14.99 5.81
CA SER A 53 13.03 15.28 6.49
C SER A 53 13.09 14.96 7.98
N TYR A 54 13.80 13.91 8.37
CA TYR A 54 13.90 13.42 9.74
C TYR A 54 15.22 13.90 10.36
N LEU A 55 15.13 14.89 11.25
CA LEU A 55 16.32 15.52 11.83
C LEU A 55 16.86 14.77 13.06
N GLY A 56 16.07 13.88 13.65
CA GLY A 56 16.45 13.03 14.77
C GLY A 56 15.41 12.97 15.87
N VAL A 57 15.80 12.39 17.01
CA VAL A 57 15.00 12.35 18.23
C VAL A 57 15.47 13.44 19.17
N GLY A 58 14.54 14.28 19.59
CA GLY A 58 14.75 15.28 20.64
C GLY A 58 13.95 14.90 21.88
N HIS A 59 14.11 15.70 22.95
CA HIS A 59 13.42 15.47 24.21
C HIS A 59 12.71 16.75 24.67
N PHE A 60 11.43 16.62 24.97
CA PHE A 60 10.62 17.71 25.48
C PHE A 60 10.50 17.61 27.00
N ALA A 61 11.00 18.62 27.71
CA ALA A 61 10.82 18.76 29.16
C ALA A 61 9.65 19.71 29.44
N GLY A 62 8.67 19.24 30.18
CA GLY A 62 7.53 20.06 30.58
C GLY A 62 7.92 21.18 31.56
N PRO A 63 7.13 22.27 31.66
CA PRO A 63 7.45 23.44 32.52
C PRO A 63 7.44 23.11 34.02
N HIS A 64 6.86 22.00 34.43
CA HIS A 64 6.74 21.59 35.82
C HIS A 64 7.74 20.49 36.22
N GLY A 65 8.73 20.20 35.36
CA GLY A 65 9.64 19.07 35.56
C GLY A 65 8.97 17.73 35.16
N GLY A 66 9.69 16.64 35.36
CA GLY A 66 9.32 15.28 34.97
C GLY A 66 10.34 14.69 34.00
N ASP A 67 10.20 13.42 33.72
CA ASP A 67 11.06 12.77 32.74
C ASP A 67 10.80 13.38 31.32
N PRO A 68 11.87 13.68 30.58
CA PRO A 68 11.74 14.25 29.26
C PRO A 68 11.00 13.27 28.30
N GLU A 69 10.02 13.79 27.54
CA GLU A 69 9.28 13.01 26.57
C GLU A 69 10.00 12.98 25.21
N PRO A 70 10.25 11.82 24.62
CA PRO A 70 10.88 11.72 23.31
C PRO A 70 9.98 12.27 22.22
N VAL A 71 10.56 13.06 21.31
CA VAL A 71 9.89 13.65 20.18
C VAL A 71 10.73 13.48 18.91
N ILE A 72 10.12 13.09 17.83
CA ILE A 72 10.75 13.10 16.52
C ILE A 72 10.74 14.53 16.01
N VAL A 73 11.92 15.04 15.62
CA VAL A 73 12.08 16.36 15.05
C VAL A 73 12.17 16.23 13.54
N MET A 74 11.27 16.88 12.83
CA MET A 74 11.15 16.79 11.37
C MET A 74 11.12 18.20 10.76
N ARG A 75 11.45 18.27 9.48
CA ARG A 75 11.11 19.46 8.67
C ARG A 75 9.61 19.54 8.46
N ARG A 76 9.07 20.74 8.61
CA ARG A 76 7.69 21.04 8.25
C ARG A 76 7.61 21.37 6.77
N TYR A 77 6.67 20.74 6.07
CA TYR A 77 6.33 21.06 4.68
C TYR A 77 4.94 21.70 4.61
N SER A 78 4.73 22.55 3.60
CA SER A 78 3.41 23.14 3.33
C SER A 78 2.47 22.08 2.75
N ASP A 79 1.20 22.15 3.13
CA ASP A 79 0.16 21.33 2.51
C ASP A 79 -0.03 21.63 1.01
N ASP A 80 0.38 22.79 0.52
CA ASP A 80 0.31 23.14 -0.90
C ASP A 80 1.21 22.27 -1.79
N VAL A 81 2.30 21.73 -1.25
CA VAL A 81 3.21 20.83 -1.97
C VAL A 81 2.95 19.36 -1.66
N ARG A 82 1.91 19.05 -0.89
CA ARG A 82 1.48 17.68 -0.60
C ARG A 82 0.85 17.07 -1.87
N LEU A 83 1.22 15.86 -2.22
CA LEU A 83 0.74 15.22 -3.45
C LEU A 83 -0.79 15.07 -3.47
N ALA A 84 -1.41 14.63 -2.37
CA ALA A 84 -2.88 14.53 -2.27
C ALA A 84 -3.57 15.89 -2.48
N THR A 85 -3.00 16.97 -1.96
CA THR A 85 -3.53 18.33 -2.15
C THR A 85 -3.44 18.77 -3.61
N LYS A 86 -2.29 18.54 -4.26
CA LYS A 86 -2.09 18.86 -5.68
C LYS A 86 -3.05 18.06 -6.57
N VAL A 87 -3.19 16.76 -6.29
CA VAL A 87 -4.13 15.88 -7.02
C VAL A 87 -5.57 16.36 -6.87
N SER A 88 -6.01 16.67 -5.64
CA SER A 88 -7.38 17.14 -5.38
C SER A 88 -7.70 18.49 -6.02
N ARG A 89 -6.68 19.32 -6.23
CA ARG A 89 -6.80 20.61 -6.95
C ARG A 89 -6.75 20.44 -8.48
N GLY A 90 -6.50 19.25 -8.98
CA GLY A 90 -6.33 19.00 -10.43
C GLY A 90 -5.05 19.59 -11.00
N GLU A 91 -4.03 19.80 -10.17
CA GLU A 91 -2.72 20.28 -10.64
C GLU A 91 -2.00 19.20 -11.46
N PRO A 92 -1.15 19.57 -12.44
CA PRO A 92 -0.33 18.60 -13.15
C PRO A 92 0.72 18.02 -12.20
N VAL A 93 0.69 16.70 -11.98
CA VAL A 93 1.57 15.98 -11.02
C VAL A 93 2.36 14.84 -11.66
N GLU A 94 2.31 14.70 -12.99
CA GLU A 94 2.99 13.60 -13.70
C GLU A 94 4.51 13.65 -13.49
N GLN A 95 5.13 14.84 -13.44
CA GLN A 95 6.55 14.98 -13.16
C GLN A 95 6.87 14.60 -11.70
N ASP A 96 6.01 15.02 -10.77
CA ASP A 96 6.15 14.64 -9.36
C ASP A 96 6.05 13.12 -9.18
N LEU A 97 5.06 12.49 -9.83
CA LEU A 97 4.86 11.03 -9.80
C LEU A 97 6.02 10.26 -10.44
N ALA A 98 6.58 10.77 -11.55
CA ALA A 98 7.78 10.19 -12.14
C ALA A 98 8.99 10.29 -11.18
N ALA A 99 9.13 11.41 -10.46
CA ALA A 99 10.16 11.58 -9.44
C ALA A 99 9.95 10.62 -8.24
N VAL A 100 8.71 10.43 -7.79
CA VAL A 100 8.36 9.43 -6.76
C VAL A 100 8.72 8.02 -7.24
N ALA A 101 8.35 7.65 -8.47
CA ALA A 101 8.70 6.36 -9.06
C ALA A 101 10.22 6.14 -9.09
N ALA A 102 11.00 7.17 -9.43
CA ALA A 102 12.46 7.11 -9.45
C ALA A 102 13.05 6.95 -8.03
N VAL A 103 12.47 7.61 -7.02
CA VAL A 103 12.88 7.43 -5.62
C VAL A 103 12.60 6.00 -5.17
N MET A 104 11.40 5.48 -5.42
CA MET A 104 11.02 4.11 -5.05
C MET A 104 11.86 3.06 -5.79
N ALA A 105 12.15 3.26 -7.07
CA ALA A 105 13.02 2.35 -7.83
C ALA A 105 14.43 2.26 -7.22
N ARG A 106 15.05 3.40 -6.87
CA ARG A 106 16.35 3.41 -6.19
C ARG A 106 16.29 2.80 -4.79
N PHE A 107 15.24 3.12 -4.04
CA PHE A 107 15.03 2.57 -2.69
C PHE A 107 14.92 1.05 -2.74
N HIS A 108 14.08 0.50 -3.61
CA HIS A 108 13.91 -0.93 -3.76
C HIS A 108 15.18 -1.64 -4.28
N ALA A 109 15.96 -0.99 -5.14
CA ALA A 109 17.23 -1.55 -5.59
C ALA A 109 18.23 -1.73 -4.44
N GLY A 110 18.25 -0.81 -3.47
CA GLY A 110 19.13 -0.86 -2.29
C GLY A 110 18.52 -1.47 -1.03
N ALA A 111 17.24 -1.83 -1.05
CA ALA A 111 16.52 -2.34 0.13
C ALA A 111 17.03 -3.72 0.55
N ALA A 112 16.91 -4.02 1.85
CA ALA A 112 17.31 -5.31 2.41
C ALA A 112 16.48 -6.46 1.81
N ARG A 113 17.15 -7.60 1.61
CA ARG A 113 16.61 -8.87 1.13
C ARG A 113 17.15 -10.02 1.97
N GLY A 114 16.50 -11.16 1.93
CA GLY A 114 16.99 -12.37 2.58
C GLY A 114 15.87 -13.35 2.91
N PRO A 115 16.23 -14.54 3.40
CA PRO A 115 15.26 -15.63 3.60
C PRO A 115 14.09 -15.28 4.52
N GLU A 116 14.30 -14.45 5.55
CA GLU A 116 13.25 -14.00 6.47
C GLU A 116 12.26 -13.07 5.75
N ILE A 117 12.78 -12.19 4.89
CA ILE A 117 11.98 -11.27 4.07
C ILE A 117 11.22 -12.06 3.00
N ASP A 118 11.91 -12.97 2.30
CA ASP A 118 11.33 -13.82 1.25
C ASP A 118 10.20 -14.69 1.78
N ALA A 119 10.31 -15.18 3.02
CA ALA A 119 9.28 -16.00 3.66
C ALA A 119 7.92 -15.29 3.77
N GLN A 120 7.89 -13.95 3.75
CA GLN A 120 6.66 -13.17 3.82
C GLN A 120 5.95 -13.02 2.47
N ALA A 121 6.56 -13.44 1.37
CA ALA A 121 5.99 -13.34 0.02
C ALA A 121 5.48 -14.67 -0.54
N GLY A 122 5.70 -15.78 0.13
CA GLY A 122 5.14 -17.07 -0.27
C GLY A 122 3.62 -17.10 -0.15
N VAL A 123 2.97 -17.97 -0.94
CA VAL A 123 1.50 -18.12 -0.99
C VAL A 123 0.87 -18.21 0.40
N ALA A 124 1.49 -18.97 1.32
CA ALA A 124 0.95 -19.15 2.67
C ALA A 124 0.91 -17.83 3.46
N ALA A 125 1.97 -17.02 3.40
CA ALA A 125 2.05 -15.73 4.09
C ALA A 125 1.09 -14.70 3.48
N VAL A 126 1.03 -14.62 2.14
CA VAL A 126 0.09 -13.75 1.41
C VAL A 126 -1.35 -14.12 1.75
N THR A 127 -1.69 -15.41 1.73
CA THR A 127 -3.02 -15.90 2.11
C THR A 127 -3.36 -15.57 3.56
N ALA A 128 -2.41 -15.72 4.48
CA ALA A 128 -2.64 -15.42 5.89
C ALA A 128 -2.99 -13.95 6.11
N ARG A 129 -2.24 -13.01 5.49
CA ARG A 129 -2.52 -11.57 5.56
C ARG A 129 -3.89 -11.20 4.99
N TRP A 130 -4.28 -11.79 3.86
CA TRP A 130 -5.62 -11.59 3.32
C TRP A 130 -6.71 -12.10 4.26
N ARG A 131 -6.56 -13.31 4.80
CA ARG A 131 -7.53 -13.90 5.74
C ARG A 131 -7.71 -13.08 7.00
N GLU A 132 -6.63 -12.55 7.54
CA GLU A 132 -6.68 -11.66 8.70
C GLU A 132 -7.50 -10.39 8.40
N ASN A 133 -7.20 -9.70 7.31
CA ASN A 133 -7.95 -8.52 6.89
C ASN A 133 -9.43 -8.82 6.63
N LEU A 134 -9.72 -9.92 5.93
CA LEU A 134 -11.10 -10.32 5.59
C LEU A 134 -11.90 -10.74 6.82
N ALA A 135 -11.27 -11.38 7.79
CA ALA A 135 -11.93 -11.72 9.06
C ALA A 135 -12.41 -10.48 9.81
N GLU A 136 -11.61 -9.41 9.82
CA GLU A 136 -12.02 -8.14 10.42
C GLU A 136 -13.09 -7.43 9.57
N LEU A 137 -12.91 -7.33 8.26
CA LEU A 137 -13.90 -6.73 7.35
C LEU A 137 -15.26 -7.43 7.44
N THR A 138 -15.27 -8.76 7.56
CA THR A 138 -16.51 -9.54 7.77
C THR A 138 -17.21 -9.13 9.06
N ARG A 139 -16.46 -8.94 10.16
CA ARG A 139 -17.04 -8.45 11.42
C ARG A 139 -17.64 -7.06 11.29
N TYR A 140 -16.93 -6.13 10.58
CA TYR A 140 -17.43 -4.78 10.36
C TYR A 140 -18.69 -4.76 9.47
N ALA A 141 -18.71 -5.56 8.41
CA ALA A 141 -19.85 -5.67 7.51
C ALA A 141 -21.08 -6.38 8.15
N ALA A 142 -20.90 -7.12 9.25
CA ALA A 142 -22.00 -7.73 10.01
C ALA A 142 -22.87 -6.71 10.79
N GLY A 143 -22.78 -5.43 10.48
CA GLY A 143 -23.62 -4.34 11.03
C GLY A 143 -22.89 -3.39 11.97
N LEU A 144 -21.57 -3.53 12.16
CA LEU A 144 -20.78 -2.59 12.95
C LEU A 144 -20.51 -1.28 12.22
N VAL A 145 -20.34 -1.35 10.89
CA VAL A 145 -20.12 -0.18 10.02
C VAL A 145 -21.25 -0.12 8.98
N PRO A 146 -22.03 0.97 8.92
CA PRO A 146 -23.14 1.07 8.00
C PRO A 146 -22.66 1.17 6.55
N GLY A 147 -23.48 0.63 5.63
CA GLY A 147 -23.21 0.71 4.19
C GLY A 147 -22.19 -0.29 3.66
N LEU A 148 -21.52 -1.10 4.50
CA LEU A 148 -20.72 -2.22 4.06
C LEU A 148 -21.63 -3.40 3.73
N ASP A 149 -21.51 -3.91 2.50
CA ASP A 149 -22.27 -5.08 2.06
C ASP A 149 -21.47 -6.38 2.34
N PRO A 150 -21.96 -7.29 3.18
CA PRO A 150 -21.32 -8.58 3.43
C PRO A 150 -21.12 -9.41 2.16
N ALA A 151 -21.97 -9.24 1.13
CA ALA A 151 -21.81 -9.93 -0.15
C ALA A 151 -20.56 -9.48 -0.91
N VAL A 152 -20.20 -8.20 -0.83
CA VAL A 152 -18.96 -7.67 -1.42
C VAL A 152 -17.74 -8.25 -0.71
N VAL A 153 -17.74 -8.31 0.62
CA VAL A 153 -16.63 -8.92 1.38
C VAL A 153 -16.48 -10.41 1.06
N SER A 154 -17.59 -11.14 0.94
CA SER A 154 -17.58 -12.56 0.56
C SER A 154 -17.09 -12.76 -0.87
N GLU A 155 -17.43 -11.86 -1.79
CA GLU A 155 -16.91 -11.90 -3.16
C GLU A 155 -15.40 -11.67 -3.19
N ILE A 156 -14.88 -10.68 -2.44
CA ILE A 156 -13.45 -10.40 -2.30
C ILE A 156 -12.73 -11.64 -1.78
N ASP A 157 -13.24 -12.31 -0.75
CA ASP A 157 -12.67 -13.54 -0.20
C ASP A 157 -12.58 -14.65 -1.24
N ARG A 158 -13.67 -14.90 -1.96
CA ARG A 158 -13.71 -15.89 -3.03
C ARG A 158 -12.71 -15.56 -4.15
N LEU A 159 -12.71 -14.32 -4.65
CA LEU A 159 -11.81 -13.90 -5.74
C LEU A 159 -10.33 -13.95 -5.33
N THR A 160 -10.03 -13.62 -4.07
CA THR A 160 -8.68 -13.73 -3.51
C THR A 160 -8.24 -15.19 -3.45
N THR A 161 -9.11 -16.08 -2.97
CA THR A 161 -8.86 -17.52 -2.93
C THR A 161 -8.62 -18.06 -4.35
N ASP A 162 -9.52 -17.74 -5.29
CA ASP A 162 -9.40 -18.13 -6.71
C ASP A 162 -8.10 -17.61 -7.35
N PHE A 163 -7.65 -16.40 -6.94
CA PHE A 163 -6.38 -15.84 -7.45
C PHE A 163 -5.17 -16.61 -6.95
N VAL A 164 -5.12 -16.92 -5.66
CA VAL A 164 -3.92 -17.52 -5.02
C VAL A 164 -3.81 -19.01 -5.36
N GLU A 165 -4.94 -19.73 -5.51
CA GLU A 165 -4.96 -21.14 -5.86
C GLU A 165 -4.29 -21.40 -7.22
N GLY A 166 -3.31 -22.33 -7.23
CA GLY A 166 -2.57 -22.71 -8.43
C GLY A 166 -1.52 -21.71 -8.91
N ARG A 167 -1.23 -20.64 -8.15
CA ARG A 167 -0.24 -19.61 -8.55
C ARG A 167 1.00 -19.55 -7.67
N ALA A 168 1.35 -20.64 -7.01
CA ALA A 168 2.59 -20.70 -6.23
C ALA A 168 3.82 -20.30 -7.08
N GLU A 169 3.91 -20.78 -8.32
CA GLU A 169 5.01 -20.44 -9.24
C GLU A 169 5.14 -18.92 -9.52
N LEU A 170 4.04 -18.16 -9.51
CA LEU A 170 4.09 -16.71 -9.68
C LEU A 170 4.81 -16.06 -8.49
N PHE A 171 4.41 -16.40 -7.26
CA PHE A 171 5.01 -15.86 -6.04
C PHE A 171 6.46 -16.35 -5.85
N ASP A 172 6.72 -17.63 -6.08
CA ASP A 172 8.05 -18.21 -6.02
C ASP A 172 8.99 -17.58 -7.07
N GLY A 173 8.47 -17.28 -8.26
CA GLY A 173 9.20 -16.55 -9.30
C GLY A 173 9.57 -15.13 -8.86
N ARG A 174 8.70 -14.42 -8.15
CA ARG A 174 8.99 -13.09 -7.59
C ARG A 174 10.10 -13.15 -6.52
N ILE A 175 10.04 -14.17 -5.66
CA ILE A 175 11.08 -14.44 -4.66
C ILE A 175 12.42 -14.74 -5.36
N ALA A 176 12.42 -15.66 -6.32
CA ALA A 176 13.63 -16.05 -7.05
C ALA A 176 14.26 -14.88 -7.83
N ALA A 177 13.43 -13.95 -8.33
CA ALA A 177 13.86 -12.72 -8.99
C ALA A 177 14.33 -11.62 -8.01
N GLY A 178 14.36 -11.88 -6.70
CA GLY A 178 14.79 -10.92 -5.67
C GLY A 178 13.88 -9.69 -5.58
N ARG A 179 12.57 -9.86 -5.85
CA ARG A 179 11.58 -8.76 -5.85
C ARG A 179 10.96 -8.49 -4.48
N ILE A 180 11.37 -9.26 -3.45
CA ILE A 180 10.86 -9.09 -2.09
C ILE A 180 11.87 -8.30 -1.28
N VAL A 181 11.39 -7.27 -0.57
CA VAL A 181 12.25 -6.29 0.10
C VAL A 181 11.67 -5.84 1.45
N ASP A 182 12.50 -5.26 2.31
CA ASP A 182 12.05 -4.41 3.42
C ASP A 182 11.65 -3.04 2.85
N GLY A 183 10.39 -2.90 2.48
CA GLY A 183 9.81 -1.77 1.76
C GLY A 183 9.40 -0.59 2.65
N HIS A 184 8.52 0.27 2.09
CA HIS A 184 7.84 1.36 2.79
C HIS A 184 6.55 0.86 3.46
N ALA A 185 5.75 0.12 2.74
CA ALA A 185 4.52 -0.58 3.14
C ALA A 185 3.31 0.30 3.55
N ASP A 186 3.44 1.65 3.48
CA ASP A 186 2.33 2.58 3.70
C ASP A 186 2.46 3.84 2.81
N LEU A 187 2.75 3.65 1.52
CA LEU A 187 3.01 4.73 0.57
C LEU A 187 1.70 5.34 0.06
N ILE A 188 1.26 6.47 0.64
CA ILE A 188 0.05 7.20 0.26
C ILE A 188 0.35 8.65 -0.12
N ALA A 189 -0.54 9.26 -0.91
CA ALA A 189 -0.36 10.63 -1.41
C ALA A 189 -0.33 11.69 -0.30
N ASP A 190 -0.98 11.43 0.83
CA ASP A 190 -0.98 12.32 2.00
C ASP A 190 0.40 12.45 2.66
N ASP A 191 1.27 11.45 2.52
CA ASP A 191 2.60 11.43 3.14
C ASP A 191 3.73 11.72 2.16
N ILE A 192 3.38 12.18 0.95
CA ILE A 192 4.31 12.58 -0.10
C ILE A 192 4.26 14.09 -0.30
N PHE A 193 5.44 14.75 -0.23
CA PHE A 193 5.58 16.18 -0.45
C PHE A 193 6.47 16.43 -1.69
N CYS A 194 5.92 17.13 -2.67
CA CYS A 194 6.55 17.45 -3.96
C CYS A 194 7.45 18.67 -3.81
N LEU A 195 8.72 18.47 -3.52
CA LEU A 195 9.68 19.55 -3.28
C LEU A 195 10.54 19.80 -4.54
N PRO A 196 11.11 21.03 -4.71
CA PRO A 196 11.94 21.35 -5.87
C PRO A 196 13.18 20.45 -6.02
N ASP A 197 13.75 19.99 -4.90
CA ASP A 197 14.95 19.14 -4.87
C ASP A 197 14.62 17.65 -4.94
N GLY A 198 13.36 17.28 -5.14
CA GLY A 198 12.85 15.92 -5.21
C GLY A 198 11.85 15.63 -4.09
N PRO A 199 10.99 14.60 -4.27
CA PRO A 199 9.91 14.33 -3.35
C PRO A 199 10.43 13.83 -1.98
N ALA A 200 9.76 14.23 -0.90
CA ALA A 200 9.91 13.64 0.41
C ALA A 200 8.78 12.63 0.65
N LEU A 201 9.15 11.38 0.92
CA LEU A 201 8.25 10.28 1.21
C LEU A 201 8.37 9.98 2.71
N LEU A 202 7.28 10.17 3.44
CA LEU A 202 7.25 10.09 4.89
C LEU A 202 6.40 8.93 5.38
N ASP A 203 6.50 8.65 6.66
CA ASP A 203 5.63 7.75 7.43
C ASP A 203 5.66 6.29 6.94
N CYS A 204 6.89 5.78 6.66
CA CYS A 204 7.13 4.35 6.44
C CYS A 204 6.59 3.56 7.65
N LEU A 205 5.95 2.44 7.39
CA LEU A 205 5.37 1.59 8.43
C LEU A 205 6.43 1.16 9.45
N GLU A 206 6.27 1.57 10.73
CA GLU A 206 7.28 1.34 11.76
C GLU A 206 6.90 0.27 12.80
N PHE A 207 5.60 0.03 13.00
CA PHE A 207 5.11 -0.76 14.13
C PHE A 207 5.21 -2.28 13.95
N ASP A 208 5.31 -2.78 12.71
CA ASP A 208 5.50 -4.21 12.43
C ASP A 208 6.48 -4.43 11.27
N GLY A 209 7.64 -5.01 11.62
CA GLY A 209 8.68 -5.31 10.63
C GLY A 209 8.24 -6.30 9.57
N LEU A 210 7.43 -7.30 9.92
CA LEU A 210 6.98 -8.33 8.97
C LEU A 210 6.03 -7.76 7.91
N LEU A 211 5.25 -6.73 8.25
CA LEU A 211 4.35 -6.07 7.30
C LEU A 211 5.09 -5.19 6.28
N ARG A 212 6.37 -4.86 6.53
CA ARG A 212 7.22 -4.17 5.54
C ARG A 212 7.89 -5.12 4.56
N PHE A 213 7.91 -6.42 4.84
CA PHE A 213 8.49 -7.42 3.95
C PHE A 213 7.50 -7.71 2.82
N VAL A 214 7.68 -7.00 1.72
CA VAL A 214 6.70 -6.90 0.63
C VAL A 214 7.35 -7.14 -0.73
N ASP A 215 6.54 -7.56 -1.70
CA ASP A 215 6.90 -7.46 -3.11
C ASP A 215 6.99 -5.96 -3.48
N VAL A 216 8.00 -5.58 -4.27
CA VAL A 216 8.17 -4.19 -4.73
C VAL A 216 6.92 -3.68 -5.47
N ILE A 217 6.15 -4.56 -6.11
CA ILE A 217 4.88 -4.19 -6.76
C ILE A 217 3.75 -3.98 -5.75
N ASP A 218 3.73 -4.72 -4.64
CA ASP A 218 2.80 -4.50 -3.54
C ASP A 218 3.03 -3.12 -2.89
N ASP A 219 4.30 -2.72 -2.72
CA ASP A 219 4.65 -1.40 -2.17
C ASP A 219 4.21 -0.26 -3.09
N VAL A 220 4.45 -0.39 -4.40
CA VAL A 220 4.00 0.56 -5.43
C VAL A 220 2.47 0.58 -5.57
N ALA A 221 1.81 -0.56 -5.42
CA ALA A 221 0.36 -0.68 -5.51
C ALA A 221 -0.37 0.16 -4.45
N PHE A 222 0.27 0.48 -3.35
CA PHE A 222 -0.34 1.32 -2.31
C PHE A 222 -0.65 2.72 -2.83
N LEU A 223 0.35 3.40 -3.42
CA LEU A 223 0.12 4.73 -4.00
C LEU A 223 -0.80 4.65 -5.24
N ALA A 224 -0.69 3.60 -6.05
CA ALA A 224 -1.60 3.43 -7.19
C ALA A 224 -3.05 3.33 -6.72
N MET A 225 -3.33 2.52 -5.71
CA MET A 225 -4.64 2.40 -5.08
C MET A 225 -5.15 3.75 -4.53
N ASP A 226 -4.27 4.49 -3.83
CA ASP A 226 -4.63 5.75 -3.21
C ASP A 226 -4.94 6.84 -4.26
N LEU A 227 -4.20 6.88 -5.38
CA LEU A 227 -4.51 7.75 -6.51
C LEU A 227 -5.87 7.41 -7.16
N GLU A 228 -6.23 6.14 -7.25
CA GLU A 228 -7.56 5.72 -7.70
C GLU A 228 -8.65 6.15 -6.72
N PHE A 229 -8.39 5.98 -5.43
CA PHE A 229 -9.30 6.47 -4.39
C PHE A 229 -9.51 7.99 -4.46
N LEU A 230 -8.48 8.76 -4.80
CA LEU A 230 -8.56 10.20 -5.09
C LEU A 230 -9.26 10.52 -6.42
N GLY A 231 -9.77 9.52 -7.15
CA GLY A 231 -10.51 9.67 -8.40
C GLY A 231 -9.62 9.85 -9.64
N ARG A 232 -8.34 9.48 -9.56
CA ARG A 232 -7.36 9.66 -10.64
C ARG A 232 -6.70 8.33 -11.06
N PRO A 233 -7.49 7.37 -11.61
CA PRO A 233 -6.94 6.11 -12.13
C PRO A 233 -5.94 6.32 -13.29
N ASP A 234 -6.03 7.43 -14.01
CA ASP A 234 -5.07 7.83 -15.03
C ASP A 234 -3.67 8.06 -14.43
N LEU A 235 -3.58 8.74 -13.29
CA LEU A 235 -2.33 8.97 -12.54
C LEU A 235 -1.79 7.69 -11.91
N ALA A 236 -2.67 6.83 -11.38
CA ALA A 236 -2.28 5.51 -10.88
C ALA A 236 -1.60 4.67 -11.97
N GLY A 237 -2.20 4.63 -13.16
CA GLY A 237 -1.63 3.96 -14.32
C GLY A 237 -0.31 4.61 -14.80
N PHE A 238 -0.21 5.93 -14.78
CA PHE A 238 1.02 6.65 -15.13
C PHE A 238 2.15 6.31 -14.15
N PHE A 239 1.91 6.41 -12.84
CA PHE A 239 2.89 6.11 -11.80
C PHE A 239 3.42 4.68 -11.89
N THR A 240 2.49 3.71 -12.00
CA THR A 240 2.84 2.29 -12.10
C THR A 240 3.71 2.01 -13.34
N ARG A 241 3.34 2.55 -14.52
CA ARG A 241 4.14 2.39 -15.74
C ARG A 241 5.52 3.01 -15.59
N SER A 242 5.61 4.22 -15.06
CA SER A 242 6.90 4.90 -14.82
C SER A 242 7.82 4.04 -13.94
N TYR A 243 7.29 3.44 -12.88
CA TYR A 243 8.05 2.54 -12.02
C TYR A 243 8.53 1.27 -12.76
N LEU A 244 7.63 0.61 -13.49
CA LEU A 244 7.96 -0.61 -14.25
C LEU A 244 9.03 -0.34 -15.32
N GLU A 245 8.92 0.76 -16.05
CA GLU A 245 9.92 1.18 -17.05
C GLU A 245 11.30 1.41 -16.44
N MET A 246 11.37 2.06 -15.26
CA MET A 246 12.63 2.35 -14.57
C MET A 246 13.30 1.09 -13.98
N THR A 247 12.49 0.12 -13.53
CA THR A 247 13.00 -1.08 -12.84
C THR A 247 13.14 -2.29 -13.74
N GLY A 248 12.56 -2.25 -14.94
CA GLY A 248 12.44 -3.42 -15.81
C GLY A 248 11.64 -4.55 -15.17
N ASP A 249 10.73 -4.23 -14.24
CA ASP A 249 9.89 -5.23 -13.60
C ASP A 249 8.79 -5.70 -14.56
N ASP A 250 8.69 -6.99 -14.76
CA ASP A 250 7.77 -7.67 -15.69
C ASP A 250 6.54 -8.26 -15.00
N ALA A 251 6.23 -7.80 -13.77
CA ALA A 251 5.06 -8.26 -13.02
C ALA A 251 3.79 -8.20 -13.89
N PRO A 252 3.05 -9.31 -14.02
CA PRO A 252 1.86 -9.35 -14.85
C PRO A 252 0.76 -8.41 -14.33
N ALA A 253 -0.09 -7.92 -15.21
CA ALA A 253 -1.18 -7.02 -14.84
C ALA A 253 -2.04 -7.62 -13.71
N SER A 254 -2.32 -8.91 -13.78
CA SER A 254 -3.10 -9.61 -12.75
C SER A 254 -2.47 -9.56 -11.35
N LEU A 255 -1.14 -9.56 -11.22
CA LEU A 255 -0.46 -9.43 -9.94
C LEU A 255 -0.54 -7.98 -9.42
N ARG A 256 -0.40 -6.99 -10.31
CA ARG A 256 -0.58 -5.58 -9.95
C ARG A 256 -1.99 -5.30 -9.44
N ASP A 257 -2.99 -5.79 -10.15
CA ASP A 257 -4.40 -5.70 -9.74
C ASP A 257 -4.63 -6.39 -8.39
N PHE A 258 -4.05 -7.56 -8.18
CA PHE A 258 -4.14 -8.29 -6.92
C PHE A 258 -3.59 -7.49 -5.74
N TYR A 259 -2.46 -6.81 -5.90
CA TYR A 259 -1.88 -5.99 -4.84
C TYR A 259 -2.61 -4.66 -4.64
N ILE A 260 -3.12 -4.01 -5.69
CA ILE A 260 -4.00 -2.83 -5.54
C ILE A 260 -5.24 -3.22 -4.71
N ALA A 261 -5.84 -4.36 -5.02
CA ALA A 261 -6.98 -4.87 -4.24
C ALA A 261 -6.61 -5.15 -2.78
N TYR A 262 -5.43 -5.72 -2.52
CA TYR A 262 -4.95 -5.96 -1.17
C TYR A 262 -4.83 -4.66 -0.38
N ARG A 263 -4.20 -3.64 -0.95
CA ARG A 263 -4.02 -2.35 -0.30
C ARG A 263 -5.35 -1.62 -0.10
N ALA A 264 -6.28 -1.75 -1.03
CA ALA A 264 -7.65 -1.25 -0.84
C ALA A 264 -8.37 -1.96 0.32
N GLY A 265 -8.22 -3.28 0.47
CA GLY A 265 -8.74 -4.03 1.62
C GLY A 265 -8.13 -3.58 2.95
N VAL A 266 -6.82 -3.31 2.99
CA VAL A 266 -6.14 -2.74 4.17
C VAL A 266 -6.72 -1.37 4.52
N ARG A 267 -6.91 -0.48 3.54
CA ARG A 267 -7.47 0.85 3.77
C ARG A 267 -8.94 0.80 4.22
N ALA A 268 -9.75 -0.08 3.62
CA ALA A 268 -11.13 -0.30 4.05
C ALA A 268 -11.19 -0.69 5.54
N LYS A 269 -10.30 -1.57 6.01
CA LYS A 269 -10.18 -1.92 7.43
C LYS A 269 -9.83 -0.71 8.29
N VAL A 270 -8.84 0.09 7.90
CA VAL A 270 -8.44 1.31 8.62
C VAL A 270 -9.61 2.29 8.72
N ASP A 271 -10.39 2.46 7.65
CA ASP A 271 -11.54 3.35 7.65
C ASP A 271 -12.69 2.83 8.54
N CYS A 272 -12.89 1.51 8.60
CA CYS A 272 -13.82 0.92 9.58
C CYS A 272 -13.40 1.25 11.02
N VAL A 273 -12.11 1.15 11.34
CA VAL A 273 -11.59 1.52 12.66
C VAL A 273 -11.81 3.01 12.93
N ARG A 274 -11.55 3.89 11.96
CA ARG A 274 -11.79 5.34 12.08
C ARG A 274 -13.26 5.67 12.30
N TYR A 275 -14.16 4.96 11.61
CA TYR A 275 -15.61 5.09 11.84
C TYR A 275 -15.98 4.76 13.29
N LEU A 276 -15.50 3.65 13.83
CA LEU A 276 -15.75 3.26 15.22
C LEU A 276 -15.13 4.22 16.23
N GLN A 277 -14.12 5.00 15.82
CA GLN A 277 -13.53 6.10 16.60
C GLN A 277 -14.30 7.43 16.47
N GLY A 278 -15.46 7.43 15.78
CA GLY A 278 -16.36 8.58 15.68
C GLY A 278 -16.20 9.42 14.41
N ARG A 279 -15.44 8.97 13.41
CA ARG A 279 -15.34 9.63 12.10
C ARG A 279 -16.40 9.05 11.16
N ALA A 280 -17.58 9.66 11.14
CA ALA A 280 -18.73 9.13 10.41
C ALA A 280 -18.51 9.00 8.90
N GLU A 281 -17.75 9.92 8.29
CA GLU A 281 -17.41 9.91 6.87
C GLU A 281 -16.59 8.68 6.44
N SER A 282 -15.84 8.08 7.35
CA SER A 282 -15.00 6.92 7.05
C SER A 282 -15.78 5.66 6.67
N ALA A 283 -17.09 5.58 6.95
CA ALA A 283 -17.93 4.49 6.47
C ALA A 283 -18.07 4.49 4.94
N ASP A 284 -18.24 5.68 4.33
CA ASP A 284 -18.26 5.82 2.87
C ASP A 284 -16.89 5.55 2.23
N ASP A 285 -15.81 5.96 2.89
CA ASP A 285 -14.46 5.68 2.42
C ASP A 285 -14.16 4.18 2.44
N ALA A 286 -14.55 3.47 3.50
CA ALA A 286 -14.43 2.00 3.57
C ALA A 286 -15.17 1.31 2.42
N ARG A 287 -16.39 1.75 2.10
CA ARG A 287 -17.18 1.21 0.98
C ARG A 287 -16.47 1.43 -0.35
N ARG A 288 -15.96 2.65 -0.61
CA ARG A 288 -15.22 2.98 -1.83
C ARG A 288 -13.95 2.13 -1.98
N HIS A 289 -13.20 1.91 -0.90
CA HIS A 289 -12.05 1.03 -0.91
C HIS A 289 -12.43 -0.42 -1.22
N LEU A 290 -13.55 -0.95 -0.69
CA LEU A 290 -14.04 -2.28 -1.03
C LEU A 290 -14.47 -2.38 -2.51
N GLU A 291 -15.03 -1.32 -3.10
CA GLU A 291 -15.35 -1.25 -4.52
C GLU A 291 -14.08 -1.33 -5.38
N ILE A 292 -13.00 -0.61 -5.02
CA ILE A 292 -11.69 -0.72 -5.68
C ILE A 292 -11.16 -2.15 -5.55
N ALA A 293 -11.16 -2.73 -4.35
CA ALA A 293 -10.68 -4.09 -4.13
C ALA A 293 -11.42 -5.12 -5.00
N SER A 294 -12.74 -5.09 -5.01
CA SER A 294 -13.57 -5.99 -5.81
C SER A 294 -13.34 -5.81 -7.31
N SER A 295 -13.23 -4.56 -7.79
CA SER A 295 -12.98 -4.25 -9.21
C SER A 295 -11.65 -4.83 -9.69
N HIS A 296 -10.57 -4.60 -8.94
CA HIS A 296 -9.23 -5.10 -9.26
C HIS A 296 -9.12 -6.63 -9.17
N LEU A 297 -9.75 -7.27 -8.18
CA LEU A 297 -9.77 -8.74 -8.14
C LEU A 297 -10.53 -9.36 -9.31
N ARG A 298 -11.61 -8.73 -9.78
CA ARG A 298 -12.31 -9.15 -11.01
C ARG A 298 -11.42 -8.96 -12.24
N ALA A 299 -10.63 -7.89 -12.31
CA ALA A 299 -9.67 -7.66 -13.40
C ALA A 299 -8.50 -8.65 -13.35
N ALA A 300 -8.04 -9.02 -12.16
CA ALA A 300 -6.99 -10.00 -11.93
C ALA A 300 -7.40 -11.45 -12.27
N ALA A 301 -8.70 -11.73 -12.40
CA ALA A 301 -9.20 -13.06 -12.67
C ALA A 301 -8.69 -13.60 -14.01
N VAL A 302 -8.03 -14.75 -13.98
CA VAL A 302 -7.63 -15.47 -15.20
C VAL A 302 -8.85 -16.17 -15.79
N ARG A 303 -9.06 -15.96 -17.09
CA ARG A 303 -10.14 -16.60 -17.84
C ARG A 303 -9.54 -17.50 -18.90
N LEU A 304 -9.91 -18.78 -18.87
CA LEU A 304 -9.62 -19.72 -19.94
C LEU A 304 -10.78 -19.72 -20.93
N ILE A 305 -10.51 -19.34 -22.17
CA ILE A 305 -11.50 -19.39 -23.25
C ILE A 305 -11.17 -20.57 -24.16
N LEU A 306 -12.04 -21.56 -24.20
CA LEU A 306 -11.89 -22.73 -25.05
C LEU A 306 -12.67 -22.52 -26.35
N VAL A 307 -11.97 -22.60 -27.48
CA VAL A 307 -12.59 -22.54 -28.84
C VAL A 307 -12.64 -23.95 -29.40
N GLY A 308 -13.83 -24.56 -29.41
CA GLY A 308 -14.08 -25.92 -29.90
C GLY A 308 -14.84 -25.93 -31.20
N GLY A 309 -14.77 -27.05 -31.93
CA GLY A 309 -15.56 -27.28 -33.17
C GLY A 309 -14.94 -28.38 -34.04
N GLY A 310 -15.68 -28.87 -35.06
CA GLY A 310 -15.23 -29.89 -36.02
C GLY A 310 -14.02 -29.46 -36.88
N PRO A 311 -13.40 -30.37 -37.62
CA PRO A 311 -12.34 -30.04 -38.57
C PRO A 311 -12.80 -29.00 -39.59
N GLY A 312 -11.95 -28.03 -39.95
CA GLY A 312 -12.22 -27.03 -40.97
C GLY A 312 -13.20 -25.89 -40.61
N THR A 313 -13.67 -25.80 -39.33
CA THR A 313 -14.64 -24.77 -38.88
C THR A 313 -14.03 -23.42 -38.53
N GLY A 314 -12.73 -23.22 -38.78
CA GLY A 314 -12.06 -21.94 -38.52
C GLY A 314 -11.69 -21.65 -37.07
N LYS A 315 -11.65 -22.69 -36.19
CA LYS A 315 -11.29 -22.55 -34.76
C LYS A 315 -10.03 -21.75 -34.53
N SER A 316 -8.93 -22.14 -35.17
CA SER A 316 -7.62 -21.48 -35.00
C SER A 316 -7.65 -20.01 -35.45
N THR A 317 -8.44 -19.69 -36.48
CA THR A 317 -8.62 -18.30 -36.91
C THR A 317 -9.36 -17.47 -35.87
N VAL A 318 -10.46 -18.02 -35.34
CA VAL A 318 -11.24 -17.36 -34.29
C VAL A 318 -10.41 -17.22 -33.00
N ALA A 319 -9.71 -18.29 -32.58
CA ALA A 319 -8.86 -18.26 -31.38
C ALA A 319 -7.76 -17.21 -31.48
N ARG A 320 -7.09 -17.13 -32.65
CA ARG A 320 -6.03 -16.12 -32.89
C ARG A 320 -6.60 -14.70 -32.87
N ALA A 321 -7.67 -14.43 -33.59
CA ALA A 321 -8.31 -13.12 -33.61
C ALA A 321 -8.81 -12.68 -32.19
N LEU A 322 -9.31 -13.67 -31.43
CA LEU A 322 -9.74 -13.41 -30.04
C LEU A 322 -8.56 -13.12 -29.13
N ALA A 323 -7.46 -13.88 -29.25
CA ALA A 323 -6.24 -13.65 -28.49
C ALA A 323 -5.64 -12.27 -28.78
N GLU A 324 -5.54 -11.87 -30.03
CA GLU A 324 -5.07 -10.54 -30.45
C GLU A 324 -5.96 -9.43 -29.88
N ARG A 325 -7.29 -9.60 -29.95
CA ARG A 325 -8.24 -8.58 -29.49
C ARG A 325 -8.29 -8.43 -27.96
N LEU A 326 -8.03 -9.49 -27.21
CA LEU A 326 -8.04 -9.53 -25.76
C LEU A 326 -6.64 -9.35 -25.15
N GLY A 327 -5.57 -9.25 -25.96
CA GLY A 327 -4.19 -9.29 -25.47
C GLY A 327 -3.85 -10.61 -24.75
N ALA A 328 -4.57 -11.70 -25.09
CA ALA A 328 -4.43 -12.99 -24.43
C ALA A 328 -3.32 -13.83 -25.08
N GLN A 329 -2.70 -14.71 -24.30
CA GLN A 329 -1.80 -15.72 -24.83
C GLN A 329 -2.61 -16.89 -25.41
N GLY A 330 -2.43 -17.16 -26.71
CA GLY A 330 -3.02 -18.33 -27.36
C GLY A 330 -2.15 -19.57 -27.13
N VAL A 331 -2.75 -20.62 -26.54
CA VAL A 331 -2.13 -21.95 -26.45
C VAL A 331 -2.89 -22.87 -27.40
N GLU A 332 -2.21 -23.45 -28.42
CA GLU A 332 -2.79 -24.47 -29.28
C GLU A 332 -2.74 -25.80 -28.54
N ALA A 333 -3.91 -26.36 -28.22
CA ALA A 333 -3.99 -27.76 -27.78
C ALA A 333 -3.94 -28.67 -29.04
N GLN A 334 -3.04 -29.66 -29.05
CA GLN A 334 -2.93 -30.69 -30.06
C GLN A 334 -4.02 -31.75 -29.89
#